data_5a4121bb7c46c31d9f2c213becf56f63
#
_entry.id   5a4121bb7c46c31d9f2c213becf56f63
#
_cell.length_a   1.000
_cell.length_b   1.000
_cell.length_c   1.000
_cell.angle_alpha   90.00
_cell.angle_beta   90.00
_cell.angle_gamma   90.00
#
_symmetry.space_group_name_H-M   'P 1'
#
loop_
_entity.id
_entity.type
_entity.pdbx_description
1 polymer ?
#
loop_
_entity_poly.entity_id
_entity_poly.type
_entity_poly.pdbx_seq_one_letter_code
_entity_poly.pdbx_strand_id
1 'polypeptide(L)'
;TLTFYFDIPLIFQNKRSQFRLILYEKSIQRSPLDRWILSKVASMADGYHDQFVGWDFHKAGRDLENFVVNDLSNWYVRRSRRRLWNEADSRDKHSCQNTLHEVLLVVCKLMAPVSPFVSDTIHRGLAGTSVHLADWPVGSDLVQRSLPPIDPLIEIEMDLVRSIAEAGRRVRVEAGRRQRLPCRSGWIVGGPDLSSFHDILSEEL
;
A
#
# COMPACT_ATOMS: atom_id res chain seq x y z
N THR A 1 -3.16 21.46 12.72
CA THR A 1 -3.09 20.12 13.34
C THR A 1 -4.21 19.30 12.71
N LEU A 2 -3.92 18.56 11.63
CA LEU A 2 -4.85 17.64 10.99
C LEU A 2 -4.75 16.31 11.75
N THR A 3 -5.70 16.06 12.62
CA THR A 3 -5.87 14.79 13.31
C THR A 3 -6.56 13.83 12.34
N PHE A 4 -5.81 12.98 11.67
CA PHE A 4 -6.38 11.86 10.92
C PHE A 4 -6.79 10.78 11.94
N TYR A 5 -8.08 10.71 12.26
CA TYR A 5 -8.66 9.54 12.89
C TYR A 5 -8.72 8.42 11.85
N PHE A 6 -7.73 7.54 11.87
CA PHE A 6 -7.85 6.24 11.24
C PHE A 6 -8.69 5.38 12.19
N ASP A 7 -9.95 5.15 11.85
CA ASP A 7 -10.79 4.12 12.49
C ASP A 7 -10.34 2.71 12.02
N ILE A 8 -9.03 2.44 12.12
CA ILE A 8 -8.44 1.11 11.86
C ILE A 8 -9.05 0.04 12.79
N PRO A 9 -9.37 0.31 14.08
CA PRO A 9 -9.97 -0.70 14.95
C PRO A 9 -11.30 -1.26 14.47
N LEU A 10 -12.15 -0.46 13.82
CA LEU A 10 -13.50 -0.88 13.41
C LEU A 10 -13.48 -1.86 12.23
N ILE A 11 -12.50 -1.78 11.34
CA ILE A 11 -12.36 -2.72 10.22
C ILE A 11 -11.93 -4.11 10.71
N PHE A 12 -11.19 -4.18 11.82
CA PHE A 12 -10.58 -5.42 12.31
C PHE A 12 -11.23 -6.02 13.58
N GLN A 13 -12.06 -5.27 14.33
CA GLN A 13 -12.61 -5.73 15.61
C GLN A 13 -13.61 -6.89 15.49
N ASN A 14 -14.27 -7.05 14.35
CA ASN A 14 -15.40 -8.01 14.27
C ASN A 14 -15.04 -9.41 13.74
N LYS A 15 -13.75 -9.72 13.42
CA LYS A 15 -13.38 -10.98 12.79
C LYS A 15 -12.01 -11.57 13.19
N ARG A 16 -11.56 -11.40 14.43
CA ARG A 16 -10.27 -11.95 14.90
C ARG A 16 -10.04 -13.44 14.61
N SER A 17 -11.11 -14.24 14.63
CA SER A 17 -11.04 -15.69 14.34
C SER A 17 -10.98 -16.02 12.84
N GLN A 18 -11.59 -15.19 11.98
CA GLN A 18 -11.62 -15.41 10.54
C GLN A 18 -10.33 -14.94 9.85
N PHE A 19 -9.67 -13.86 10.33
CA PHE A 19 -8.39 -13.41 9.81
C PHE A 19 -7.29 -14.47 9.92
N ARG A 20 -7.27 -15.24 11.01
CA ARG A 20 -6.30 -16.32 11.23
C ARG A 20 -6.45 -17.48 10.24
N LEU A 21 -7.65 -17.71 9.69
CA LEU A 21 -7.94 -18.73 8.68
C LEU A 21 -7.62 -18.24 7.26
N ILE A 22 -7.81 -16.96 6.97
CA ILE A 22 -7.61 -16.35 5.64
C ILE A 22 -6.12 -16.27 5.29
N LEU A 23 -5.23 -16.08 6.27
CA LEU A 23 -3.76 -16.04 6.06
C LEU A 23 -3.17 -17.39 5.58
N TYR A 24 -3.93 -18.48 5.58
CA TYR A 24 -3.45 -19.81 5.19
C TYR A 24 -3.74 -20.19 3.73
N GLU A 25 -4.50 -19.41 2.97
CA GLU A 25 -4.71 -19.66 1.54
C GLU A 25 -3.51 -19.19 0.70
N LYS A 26 -2.62 -20.15 0.42
CA LYS A 26 -1.37 -19.99 -0.35
C LYS A 26 -1.57 -19.62 -1.85
N SER A 27 -2.80 -19.45 -2.32
CA SER A 27 -3.13 -19.14 -3.73
C SER A 27 -4.10 -17.98 -3.90
N ILE A 28 -3.86 -16.86 -3.20
CA ILE A 28 -4.63 -15.64 -3.43
C ILE A 28 -4.14 -15.00 -4.71
N GLN A 29 -5.01 -14.96 -5.72
CA GLN A 29 -4.74 -14.20 -6.94
C GLN A 29 -4.81 -12.70 -6.63
N ARG A 30 -3.65 -12.06 -6.54
CA ARG A 30 -3.53 -10.63 -6.21
C ARG A 30 -3.71 -9.77 -7.46
N SER A 31 -4.47 -8.68 -7.31
CA SER A 31 -4.60 -7.68 -8.37
C SER A 31 -3.24 -6.99 -8.65
N PRO A 32 -3.05 -6.38 -9.82
CA PRO A 32 -1.84 -5.59 -10.09
C PRO A 32 -1.58 -4.51 -9.03
N LEU A 33 -2.63 -3.88 -8.52
CA LEU A 33 -2.53 -2.88 -7.46
C LEU A 33 -2.04 -3.48 -6.13
N ASP A 34 -2.48 -4.70 -5.79
CA ASP A 34 -2.04 -5.41 -4.58
C ASP A 34 -0.57 -5.84 -4.71
N ARG A 35 -0.18 -6.34 -5.89
CA ARG A 35 1.22 -6.72 -6.17
C ARG A 35 2.15 -5.50 -6.11
N TRP A 36 1.70 -4.38 -6.66
CA TRP A 36 2.47 -3.14 -6.63
C TRP A 36 2.74 -2.65 -5.20
N ILE A 37 1.72 -2.55 -4.33
CA ILE A 37 1.95 -2.04 -2.97
C ILE A 37 2.83 -2.96 -2.13
N LEU A 38 2.77 -4.27 -2.37
CA LEU A 38 3.65 -5.25 -1.73
C LEU A 38 5.10 -5.12 -2.19
N SER A 39 5.34 -4.94 -3.50
CA SER A 39 6.67 -4.62 -4.02
C SER A 39 7.17 -3.30 -3.44
N LYS A 40 6.33 -2.27 -3.47
CA LYS A 40 6.70 -0.93 -3.00
C LYS A 40 7.07 -0.89 -1.52
N VAL A 41 6.34 -1.61 -0.65
CA VAL A 41 6.70 -1.70 0.77
C VAL A 41 8.00 -2.45 0.98
N ALA A 42 8.30 -3.46 0.16
CA ALA A 42 9.56 -4.20 0.24
C ALA A 42 10.75 -3.33 -0.20
N SER A 43 10.64 -2.63 -1.34
CA SER A 43 11.67 -1.70 -1.82
C SER A 43 11.92 -0.57 -0.83
N MET A 44 10.84 -0.01 -0.25
CA MET A 44 10.93 1.03 0.76
C MET A 44 11.61 0.51 2.04
N ALA A 45 11.28 -0.70 2.49
CA ALA A 45 11.85 -1.28 3.69
C ALA A 45 13.36 -1.54 3.55
N ASP A 46 13.81 -2.02 2.37
CA ASP A 46 15.24 -2.19 2.09
C ASP A 46 15.97 -0.84 2.15
N GLY A 47 15.46 0.18 1.47
CA GLY A 47 16.03 1.53 1.52
C GLY A 47 16.01 2.16 2.91
N TYR A 48 14.94 1.94 3.68
CA TYR A 48 14.84 2.37 5.08
C TYR A 48 15.90 1.71 5.94
N HIS A 49 16.12 0.39 5.77
CA HIS A 49 17.14 -0.35 6.51
C HIS A 49 18.54 0.22 6.25
N ASP A 50 18.90 0.42 4.98
CA ASP A 50 20.21 0.95 4.58
C ASP A 50 20.45 2.34 5.17
N GLN A 51 19.44 3.22 5.12
CA GLN A 51 19.51 4.55 5.70
C GLN A 51 19.62 4.50 7.23
N PHE A 52 18.90 3.59 7.87
CA PHE A 52 18.92 3.44 9.33
C PHE A 52 20.28 2.94 9.82
N VAL A 53 20.87 1.95 9.13
CA VAL A 53 22.23 1.46 9.40
C VAL A 53 23.28 2.54 9.09
N GLY A 54 23.06 3.34 8.06
CA GLY A 54 23.90 4.48 7.69
C GLY A 54 23.73 5.72 8.58
N TRP A 55 22.92 5.66 9.65
CA TRP A 55 22.61 6.77 10.58
C TRP A 55 21.90 7.96 9.94
N ASP A 56 21.28 7.81 8.76
CA ASP A 56 20.47 8.83 8.11
C ASP A 56 18.98 8.72 8.51
N PHE A 57 18.72 8.88 9.79
CA PHE A 57 17.37 8.74 10.37
C PHE A 57 16.36 9.74 9.81
N HIS A 58 16.83 10.93 9.43
CA HIS A 58 15.96 11.96 8.88
C HIS A 58 15.40 11.53 7.51
N LYS A 59 16.26 10.97 6.67
CA LYS A 59 15.86 10.45 5.36
C LYS A 59 14.97 9.22 5.50
N ALA A 60 15.36 8.29 6.36
CA ALA A 60 14.55 7.09 6.67
C ALA A 60 13.13 7.46 7.12
N GLY A 61 13.00 8.39 8.06
CA GLY A 61 11.69 8.85 8.53
C GLY A 61 10.85 9.52 7.45
N ARG A 62 11.47 10.34 6.60
CA ARG A 62 10.79 11.02 5.48
C ARG A 62 10.33 10.03 4.40
N ASP A 63 11.14 9.05 4.06
CA ASP A 63 10.79 8.05 3.05
C ASP A 63 9.64 7.15 3.55
N LEU A 64 9.65 6.79 4.83
CA LEU A 64 8.54 6.07 5.47
C LEU A 64 7.25 6.91 5.49
N GLU A 65 7.34 8.20 5.84
CA GLU A 65 6.21 9.12 5.80
C GLU A 65 5.64 9.25 4.39
N ASN A 66 6.49 9.43 3.38
CA ASN A 66 6.08 9.50 1.98
C ASN A 66 5.37 8.23 1.53
N PHE A 67 5.89 7.07 1.88
CA PHE A 67 5.22 5.79 1.57
C PHE A 67 3.85 5.71 2.23
N VAL A 68 3.74 5.99 3.53
CA VAL A 68 2.46 5.88 4.26
C VAL A 68 1.42 6.86 3.73
N VAL A 69 1.82 8.10 3.46
CA VAL A 69 0.89 9.16 3.01
C VAL A 69 0.55 9.00 1.53
N ASN A 70 1.56 8.93 0.66
CA ASN A 70 1.35 9.05 -0.78
C ASN A 70 1.04 7.70 -1.44
N ASP A 71 1.74 6.63 -1.05
CA ASP A 71 1.57 5.33 -1.71
C ASP A 71 0.46 4.51 -1.04
N LEU A 72 0.53 4.36 0.28
CA LEU A 72 -0.44 3.54 1.00
C LEU A 72 -1.79 4.25 1.14
N SER A 73 -1.85 5.43 1.75
CA SER A 73 -3.11 6.11 2.08
C SER A 73 -3.77 6.73 0.84
N ASN A 74 -3.07 7.66 0.18
CA ASN A 74 -3.63 8.46 -0.91
C ASN A 74 -3.79 7.68 -2.23
N TRP A 75 -3.05 6.59 -2.42
CA TRP A 75 -3.15 5.80 -3.64
C TRP A 75 -3.81 4.44 -3.39
N TYR A 76 -3.18 3.53 -2.64
CA TYR A 76 -3.68 2.16 -2.46
C TYR A 76 -5.02 2.11 -1.71
N VAL A 77 -5.11 2.66 -0.50
CA VAL A 77 -6.32 2.59 0.33
C VAL A 77 -7.48 3.33 -0.32
N ARG A 78 -7.24 4.51 -0.89
CA ARG A 78 -8.28 5.28 -1.58
C ARG A 78 -8.92 4.49 -2.72
N ARG A 79 -8.13 3.77 -3.53
CA ARG A 79 -8.62 2.96 -4.64
C ARG A 79 -9.25 1.65 -4.20
N SER A 80 -8.70 1.06 -3.16
CA SER A 80 -9.21 -0.19 -2.61
C SER A 80 -10.49 -0.02 -1.77
N ARG A 81 -10.95 1.23 -1.57
CA ARG A 81 -12.10 1.52 -0.71
C ARG A 81 -13.36 0.75 -1.11
N ARG A 82 -13.69 0.68 -2.40
CA ARG A 82 -14.86 -0.07 -2.90
C ARG A 82 -14.73 -1.56 -2.64
N ARG A 83 -13.53 -2.13 -2.79
CA ARG A 83 -13.24 -3.54 -2.52
C ARG A 83 -13.37 -3.87 -1.02
N LEU A 84 -12.85 -3.00 -0.15
CA LEU A 84 -12.84 -3.18 1.30
C LEU A 84 -14.26 -3.08 1.92
N TRP A 85 -15.09 -2.18 1.40
CA TRP A 85 -16.44 -1.91 1.94
C TRP A 85 -17.57 -2.61 1.20
N ASN A 86 -17.28 -3.42 0.20
CA ASN A 86 -18.27 -4.26 -0.42
C ASN A 86 -18.86 -5.23 0.62
N GLU A 87 -20.19 -5.30 0.71
CA GLU A 87 -20.88 -6.22 1.63
C GLU A 87 -20.71 -7.68 1.22
N ALA A 88 -20.54 -7.94 -0.09
CA ALA A 88 -20.29 -9.28 -0.59
C ALA A 88 -18.94 -9.81 -0.11
N ASP A 89 -18.96 -11.04 0.40
CA ASP A 89 -17.76 -11.78 0.78
C ASP A 89 -17.12 -12.34 -0.49
N SER A 90 -16.15 -11.60 -1.04
CA SER A 90 -15.50 -11.92 -2.31
C SER A 90 -14.02 -12.24 -2.12
N ARG A 91 -13.47 -13.09 -2.99
CA ARG A 91 -12.03 -13.39 -3.01
C ARG A 91 -11.19 -12.12 -3.19
N ASP A 92 -11.67 -11.17 -3.98
CA ASP A 92 -11.00 -9.89 -4.21
C ASP A 92 -10.95 -9.04 -2.94
N LYS A 93 -12.03 -9.02 -2.15
CA LYS A 93 -12.05 -8.36 -0.83
C LYS A 93 -11.02 -8.97 0.12
N HIS A 94 -10.97 -10.30 0.20
CA HIS A 94 -9.99 -11.01 1.04
C HIS A 94 -8.56 -10.75 0.58
N SER A 95 -8.30 -10.77 -0.73
CA SER A 95 -6.99 -10.43 -1.29
C SER A 95 -6.54 -9.03 -0.86
N CYS A 96 -7.44 -8.05 -0.97
CA CYS A 96 -7.18 -6.67 -0.57
C CYS A 96 -6.93 -6.55 0.94
N GLN A 97 -7.75 -7.22 1.77
CA GLN A 97 -7.60 -7.20 3.23
C GLN A 97 -6.27 -7.84 3.67
N ASN A 98 -5.90 -8.98 3.09
CA ASN A 98 -4.64 -9.65 3.40
C ASN A 98 -3.44 -8.81 2.96
N THR A 99 -3.50 -8.20 1.78
CA THR A 99 -2.46 -7.31 1.30
C THR A 99 -2.28 -6.11 2.23
N LEU A 100 -3.36 -5.46 2.62
CA LEU A 100 -3.31 -4.33 3.56
C LEU A 100 -2.76 -4.76 4.93
N HIS A 101 -3.16 -5.92 5.42
CA HIS A 101 -2.64 -6.48 6.68
C HIS A 101 -1.12 -6.71 6.62
N GLU A 102 -0.62 -7.34 5.55
CA GLU A 102 0.81 -7.58 5.36
C GLU A 102 1.61 -6.26 5.32
N VAL A 103 1.13 -5.28 4.56
CA VAL A 103 1.77 -3.96 4.46
C VAL A 103 1.79 -3.25 5.81
N LEU A 104 0.68 -3.25 6.55
CA LEU A 104 0.60 -2.60 7.87
C LEU A 104 1.52 -3.24 8.90
N LEU A 105 1.69 -4.58 8.89
CA LEU A 105 2.65 -5.25 9.77
C LEU A 105 4.09 -4.80 9.49
N VAL A 106 4.48 -4.68 8.22
CA VAL A 106 5.82 -4.17 7.86
C VAL A 106 5.97 -2.71 8.31
N VAL A 107 5.01 -1.86 8.03
CA VAL A 107 5.03 -0.44 8.44
C VAL A 107 5.16 -0.32 9.97
N CYS A 108 4.41 -1.10 10.76
CA CYS A 108 4.52 -1.08 12.21
C CYS A 108 5.94 -1.43 12.69
N LYS A 109 6.57 -2.43 12.08
CA LYS A 109 7.94 -2.84 12.43
C LYS A 109 8.94 -1.73 12.12
N LEU A 110 8.84 -1.09 10.96
CA LEU A 110 9.72 0.02 10.58
C LEU A 110 9.48 1.28 11.43
N MET A 111 8.26 1.52 11.86
CA MET A 111 7.92 2.64 12.74
C MET A 111 8.38 2.43 14.20
N ALA A 112 8.59 1.19 14.62
CA ALA A 112 8.85 0.88 16.05
C ALA A 112 10.02 1.66 16.67
N PRO A 113 11.16 1.89 15.98
CA PRO A 113 12.26 2.66 16.55
C PRO A 113 11.95 4.16 16.74
N VAL A 114 11.05 4.72 15.92
CA VAL A 114 10.72 6.16 15.89
C VAL A 114 9.48 6.46 16.71
N SER A 115 8.47 5.59 16.64
CA SER A 115 7.17 5.76 17.31
C SER A 115 6.74 4.48 18.02
N PRO A 116 7.43 4.09 19.12
CA PRO A 116 7.29 2.77 19.74
C PRO A 116 5.88 2.48 20.26
N PHE A 117 5.22 3.45 20.88
CA PHE A 117 3.91 3.22 21.50
C PHE A 117 2.79 3.03 20.48
N VAL A 118 2.77 3.86 19.43
CA VAL A 118 1.73 3.80 18.39
C VAL A 118 1.91 2.52 17.56
N SER A 119 3.14 2.22 17.15
CA SER A 119 3.44 1.01 16.38
C SER A 119 3.10 -0.27 17.16
N ASP A 120 3.40 -0.33 18.45
CA ASP A 120 3.06 -1.48 19.30
C ASP A 120 1.55 -1.65 19.45
N THR A 121 0.83 -0.56 19.67
CA THR A 121 -0.65 -0.59 19.78
C THR A 121 -1.30 -1.13 18.52
N ILE A 122 -0.87 -0.64 17.35
CA ILE A 122 -1.40 -1.10 16.06
C ILE A 122 -1.01 -2.55 15.81
N HIS A 123 0.26 -2.91 16.01
CA HIS A 123 0.76 -4.27 15.79
C HIS A 123 0.05 -5.30 16.68
N ARG A 124 -0.19 -4.98 17.96
CA ARG A 124 -0.98 -5.86 18.86
C ARG A 124 -2.41 -6.02 18.36
N GLY A 125 -3.00 -4.98 17.80
CA GLY A 125 -4.32 -5.06 17.18
C GLY A 125 -4.36 -5.99 15.97
N LEU A 126 -3.31 -6.01 15.16
CA LEU A 126 -3.21 -6.79 13.93
C LEU A 126 -2.71 -8.22 14.16
N ALA A 127 -1.62 -8.38 14.91
CA ALA A 127 -0.90 -9.65 15.09
C ALA A 127 -1.16 -10.33 16.44
N GLY A 128 -1.69 -9.60 17.43
CA GLY A 128 -1.91 -10.10 18.79
C GLY A 128 -0.65 -10.10 19.68
N THR A 129 0.50 -9.69 19.15
CA THR A 129 1.81 -9.68 19.85
C THR A 129 2.45 -8.31 19.78
N SER A 130 3.40 -8.04 20.68
CA SER A 130 4.15 -6.78 20.67
C SER A 130 5.05 -6.69 19.42
N VAL A 131 5.13 -5.50 18.81
CA VAL A 131 6.04 -5.22 17.71
C VAL A 131 7.50 -5.35 18.12
N HIS A 132 7.82 -5.05 19.39
CA HIS A 132 9.17 -5.12 19.95
C HIS A 132 9.69 -6.56 20.16
N LEU A 133 8.81 -7.56 20.03
CA LEU A 133 9.16 -8.99 20.05
C LEU A 133 9.16 -9.59 18.63
N ALA A 134 8.85 -8.79 17.63
CA ALA A 134 8.84 -9.23 16.24
C ALA A 134 10.21 -9.04 15.58
N ASP A 135 10.57 -9.96 14.69
CA ASP A 135 11.82 -9.84 13.92
C ASP A 135 11.76 -8.63 12.99
N TRP A 136 12.95 -8.02 12.81
CA TRP A 136 13.11 -6.94 11.84
C TRP A 136 12.80 -7.43 10.42
N PRO A 137 12.03 -6.68 9.61
CA PRO A 137 11.50 -7.21 8.34
C PRO A 137 12.57 -7.42 7.26
N VAL A 138 13.70 -6.72 7.37
CA VAL A 138 14.81 -6.78 6.41
C VAL A 138 15.94 -7.60 7.04
N GLY A 139 16.39 -8.63 6.37
CA GLY A 139 17.51 -9.48 6.82
C GLY A 139 18.43 -9.83 5.67
N SER A 140 19.71 -10.11 6.00
CA SER A 140 20.72 -10.57 5.05
C SER A 140 20.43 -11.97 4.49
N ASP A 141 19.66 -12.78 5.21
CA ASP A 141 19.30 -14.14 4.82
C ASP A 141 17.91 -14.18 4.20
N LEU A 142 17.80 -14.73 2.99
CA LEU A 142 16.54 -14.94 2.29
C LEU A 142 15.51 -15.76 3.12
N VAL A 143 15.98 -16.55 4.08
CA VAL A 143 15.16 -17.36 4.98
C VAL A 143 14.51 -16.51 6.08
N GLN A 144 15.15 -15.40 6.50
CA GLN A 144 14.65 -14.49 7.54
C GLN A 144 13.86 -13.31 6.97
N ARG A 145 13.91 -13.12 5.65
CA ARG A 145 13.20 -12.02 4.98
C ARG A 145 11.69 -12.27 5.01
N SER A 146 10.98 -11.54 5.84
CA SER A 146 9.52 -11.58 5.91
C SER A 146 8.83 -10.62 4.93
N LEU A 147 9.59 -10.09 3.95
CA LEU A 147 9.09 -9.18 2.94
C LEU A 147 8.61 -9.91 1.69
N PRO A 148 7.58 -9.40 1.02
CA PRO A 148 7.19 -9.89 -0.30
C PRO A 148 8.30 -9.65 -1.33
N PRO A 149 8.27 -10.38 -2.47
CA PRO A 149 9.25 -10.18 -3.54
C PRO A 149 9.10 -8.79 -4.17
N ILE A 150 10.24 -8.16 -4.46
CA ILE A 150 10.29 -6.91 -5.20
C ILE A 150 10.08 -7.20 -6.69
N ASP A 151 9.19 -6.45 -7.32
CA ASP A 151 8.91 -6.47 -8.76
C ASP A 151 9.14 -5.04 -9.32
N PRO A 152 10.36 -4.73 -9.78
CA PRO A 152 10.69 -3.38 -10.26
C PRO A 152 9.86 -2.95 -11.48
N LEU A 153 9.41 -3.91 -12.30
CA LEU A 153 8.62 -3.58 -13.48
C LEU A 153 7.25 -3.04 -13.08
N ILE A 154 6.57 -3.67 -12.14
CA ILE A 154 5.26 -3.20 -11.70
C ILE A 154 5.36 -1.85 -10.97
N GLU A 155 6.49 -1.55 -10.32
CA GLU A 155 6.73 -0.23 -9.70
C GLU A 155 6.88 0.85 -10.77
N ILE A 156 7.66 0.61 -11.81
CA ILE A 156 7.85 1.53 -12.95
C ILE A 156 6.53 1.74 -13.68
N GLU A 157 5.79 0.67 -13.96
CA GLU A 157 4.48 0.76 -14.62
C GLU A 157 3.49 1.60 -13.81
N MET A 158 3.43 1.41 -12.50
CA MET A 158 2.54 2.18 -11.64
C MET A 158 2.97 3.66 -11.53
N ASP A 159 4.25 3.95 -11.49
CA ASP A 159 4.75 5.33 -11.49
C ASP A 159 4.37 6.04 -12.80
N LEU A 160 4.42 5.33 -13.92
CA LEU A 160 3.92 5.83 -15.21
C LEU A 160 2.40 6.06 -15.19
N VAL A 161 1.62 5.11 -14.66
CA VAL A 161 0.16 5.26 -14.48
C VAL A 161 -0.18 6.50 -13.65
N ARG A 162 0.56 6.73 -12.56
CA ARG A 162 0.38 7.92 -11.70
C ARG A 162 0.69 9.21 -12.46
N SER A 163 1.77 9.21 -13.22
CA SER A 163 2.17 10.36 -14.05
C SER A 163 1.13 10.68 -15.14
N ILE A 164 0.57 9.66 -15.79
CA ILE A 164 -0.51 9.81 -16.78
C ILE A 164 -1.77 10.37 -16.11
N ALA A 165 -2.17 9.84 -14.95
CA ALA A 165 -3.32 10.33 -14.22
C ALA A 165 -3.15 11.80 -13.77
N GLU A 166 -1.93 12.19 -13.38
CA GLU A 166 -1.62 13.58 -13.06
C GLU A 166 -1.68 14.48 -14.28
N ALA A 167 -1.07 14.06 -15.40
CA ALA A 167 -1.12 14.78 -16.66
C ALA A 167 -2.57 14.96 -17.15
N GLY A 168 -3.39 13.92 -17.08
CA GLY A 168 -4.80 13.99 -17.43
C GLY A 168 -5.59 14.99 -16.58
N ARG A 169 -5.34 15.01 -15.26
CA ARG A 169 -5.94 16.01 -14.37
C ARG A 169 -5.52 17.43 -14.73
N ARG A 170 -4.25 17.63 -15.07
CA ARG A 170 -3.70 18.94 -15.49
C ARG A 170 -4.36 19.43 -16.78
N VAL A 171 -4.44 18.59 -17.80
CA VAL A 171 -5.13 18.91 -19.07
C VAL A 171 -6.60 19.28 -18.84
N ARG A 172 -7.30 18.61 -17.93
CA ARG A 172 -8.68 18.95 -17.58
C ARG A 172 -8.81 20.34 -16.94
N VAL A 173 -7.89 20.68 -16.03
CA VAL A 173 -7.86 22.00 -15.39
C VAL A 173 -7.61 23.08 -16.44
N GLU A 174 -6.63 22.89 -17.34
CA GLU A 174 -6.32 23.82 -18.44
C GLU A 174 -7.50 24.00 -19.40
N ALA A 175 -8.25 22.94 -19.65
CA ALA A 175 -9.49 22.98 -20.46
C ALA A 175 -10.72 23.52 -19.70
N GLY A 176 -10.57 24.00 -18.46
CA GLY A 176 -11.68 24.50 -17.64
C GLY A 176 -12.71 23.43 -17.27
N ARG A 177 -12.35 22.15 -17.38
CA ARG A 177 -13.25 21.03 -17.06
C ARG A 177 -13.18 20.66 -15.59
N ARG A 178 -14.36 20.46 -14.96
CA ARG A 178 -14.41 19.96 -13.58
C ARG A 178 -13.89 18.53 -13.51
N GLN A 179 -13.02 18.23 -12.55
CA GLN A 179 -12.40 16.90 -12.38
C GLN A 179 -13.42 15.77 -12.16
N ARG A 180 -14.60 16.07 -11.61
CA ARG A 180 -15.66 15.08 -11.33
C ARG A 180 -16.56 14.77 -12.53
N LEU A 181 -16.46 15.51 -13.63
CA LEU A 181 -17.25 15.23 -14.81
C LEU A 181 -16.62 14.07 -15.58
N PRO A 182 -17.38 13.00 -15.91
CA PRO A 182 -16.83 11.90 -16.69
C PRO A 182 -16.41 12.41 -18.08
N CYS A 183 -15.26 11.96 -18.56
CA CYS A 183 -14.86 12.13 -19.95
C CYS A 183 -15.42 10.98 -20.78
N ARG A 184 -15.84 11.29 -22.00
CA ARG A 184 -16.39 10.27 -22.92
C ARG A 184 -15.29 9.35 -23.46
N SER A 185 -14.11 9.89 -23.67
CA SER A 185 -12.93 9.14 -24.14
C SER A 185 -11.67 9.93 -23.82
N GLY A 186 -10.59 9.21 -23.60
CA GLY A 186 -9.23 9.74 -23.47
C GLY A 186 -8.28 8.90 -24.33
N TRP A 187 -7.28 9.52 -24.91
CA TRP A 187 -6.28 8.84 -25.73
C TRP A 187 -4.91 9.05 -25.12
N ILE A 188 -4.19 7.96 -24.93
CA ILE A 188 -2.77 7.97 -24.54
C ILE A 188 -2.01 7.56 -25.79
N VAL A 189 -1.14 8.44 -26.28
CA VAL A 189 -0.37 8.19 -27.50
C VAL A 189 1.08 7.87 -27.12
N GLY A 190 1.52 6.67 -27.49
CA GLY A 190 2.88 6.16 -27.17
C GLY A 190 2.96 5.59 -25.75
N GLY A 191 4.07 4.91 -25.47
CA GLY A 191 4.38 4.30 -24.16
C GLY A 191 4.24 2.77 -24.17
N PRO A 192 4.58 2.12 -23.04
CA PRO A 192 4.43 0.68 -22.88
C PRO A 192 2.97 0.26 -22.78
N ASP A 193 2.72 -1.04 -22.90
CA ASP A 193 1.39 -1.61 -22.68
C ASP A 193 1.00 -1.55 -21.19
N LEU A 194 0.00 -0.75 -20.89
CA LEU A 194 -0.57 -0.55 -19.55
C LEU A 194 -1.96 -1.19 -19.40
N SER A 195 -2.26 -2.20 -20.21
CA SER A 195 -3.58 -2.87 -20.19
C SER A 195 -3.94 -3.42 -18.81
N SER A 196 -2.96 -3.87 -18.03
CA SER A 196 -3.13 -4.34 -16.65
C SER A 196 -3.66 -3.27 -15.68
N PHE A 197 -3.49 -1.99 -16.02
CA PHE A 197 -3.88 -0.85 -15.20
C PHE A 197 -5.00 -0.01 -15.84
N HIS A 198 -5.65 -0.55 -16.88
CA HIS A 198 -6.71 0.15 -17.60
C HIS A 198 -7.82 0.64 -16.67
N ASP A 199 -8.26 -0.19 -15.73
CA ASP A 199 -9.32 0.16 -14.78
C ASP A 199 -8.89 1.34 -13.88
N ILE A 200 -7.63 1.35 -13.45
CA ILE A 200 -7.05 2.42 -12.64
C ILE A 200 -7.03 3.73 -13.43
N LEU A 201 -6.59 3.68 -14.68
CA LEU A 201 -6.55 4.86 -15.56
C LEU A 201 -7.96 5.39 -15.86
N SER A 202 -8.92 4.50 -16.13
CA SER A 202 -10.30 4.89 -16.42
C SER A 202 -11.03 5.51 -15.22
N GLU A 203 -10.64 5.14 -13.98
CA GLU A 203 -11.18 5.75 -12.76
C GLU A 203 -10.59 7.13 -12.46
N GLU A 204 -9.34 7.41 -12.89
CA GLU A 204 -8.65 8.67 -12.60
C GLU A 204 -8.82 9.72 -13.71
N LEU A 205 -9.11 9.31 -14.92
CA LEU A 205 -9.29 10.17 -16.09
C LEU A 205 -10.74 10.39 -16.45
#